data_08fa0a3dbc4159ec29180a37e1d91079
#
_entry.id   08fa0a3dbc4159ec29180a37e1d91079
#
_cell.length_a   1.000
_cell.length_b   1.000
_cell.length_c   1.000
_cell.angle_alpha   90.00
_cell.angle_beta   90.00
_cell.angle_gamma   90.00
#
_symmetry.space_group_name_H-M   'P 1'
#
loop_
_entity.id
_entity.type
_entity.pdbx_description
1 polymer ?
#
loop_
_entity_poly.entity_id
_entity_poly.type
_entity_poly.pdbx_seq_one_letter_code
_entity_poly.pdbx_strand_id
1 'polypeptide(L)'
;MKQQRTIYFNDARHYYLFVFEPPMTLEDACRPINECSNTSIDTFIYGVARADGLFYNSKVGMQFKHGEHGINSPGFKQAAYWRLWNNLQSLTDKGIDPLSVLIDKAHSQNMEFFASLRLGSYGGITVSYTHLRAHET
;
A
#
# COMPACT_ATOMS: atom_id res chain seq x y z
N MET A 1 30.91 7.28 -3.46
CA MET A 1 30.32 6.07 -2.83
C MET A 1 29.69 6.46 -1.52
N LYS A 2 28.40 6.20 -1.34
CA LYS A 2 27.72 6.45 -0.07
C LYS A 2 28.27 5.47 0.98
N GLN A 3 28.86 6.00 2.02
CA GLN A 3 29.37 5.19 3.12
C GLN A 3 28.28 4.75 4.08
N GLN A 4 27.14 5.46 4.09
CA GLN A 4 26.04 5.21 5.01
C GLN A 4 24.70 5.59 4.37
N ARG A 5 23.70 4.76 4.56
CA ARG A 5 22.32 5.04 4.12
C ARG A 5 21.43 5.28 5.33
N THR A 6 20.55 6.25 5.21
CA THR A 6 19.48 6.45 6.16
C THR A 6 18.18 5.95 5.52
N ILE A 7 17.72 4.81 5.98
CA ILE A 7 16.59 4.09 5.39
C ILE A 7 15.34 4.31 6.23
N TYR A 8 14.24 4.65 5.56
CA TYR A 8 12.92 4.68 6.17
C TYR A 8 12.04 3.63 5.51
N PHE A 9 11.52 2.72 6.32
CA PHE A 9 10.55 1.72 5.88
C PHE A 9 9.13 2.18 6.18
N ASN A 10 8.29 2.19 5.16
CA ASN A 10 6.89 2.57 5.25
C ASN A 10 6.00 1.41 4.80
N ASP A 11 5.05 1.05 5.65
CA ASP A 11 4.04 0.06 5.30
C ASP A 11 2.82 0.79 4.72
N ALA A 12 2.56 0.60 3.44
CA ALA A 12 1.44 1.23 2.72
C ALA A 12 0.12 1.06 3.47
N ARG A 13 -0.12 -0.12 3.97
CA ARG A 13 -1.34 -0.46 4.71
C ARG A 13 -1.59 0.47 5.88
N HIS A 14 -0.54 0.88 6.59
CA HIS A 14 -0.66 1.75 7.77
C HIS A 14 -1.33 3.09 7.41
N TYR A 15 -0.88 3.71 6.34
CA TYR A 15 -1.44 5.00 5.90
C TYR A 15 -2.90 4.88 5.49
N TYR A 16 -3.22 3.90 4.68
CA TYR A 16 -4.60 3.71 4.21
C TYR A 16 -5.57 3.29 5.31
N LEU A 17 -5.05 2.64 6.35
CA LEU A 17 -5.87 2.12 7.44
C LEU A 17 -6.07 3.14 8.56
N PHE A 18 -5.02 3.88 8.92
CA PHE A 18 -5.00 4.67 10.14
C PHE A 18 -4.86 6.18 9.93
N VAL A 19 -4.30 6.61 8.82
CA VAL A 19 -3.92 8.03 8.65
C VAL A 19 -4.93 8.81 7.82
N PHE A 20 -5.41 8.22 6.72
CA PHE A 20 -6.26 8.93 5.78
C PHE A 20 -7.73 8.55 5.90
N GLU A 21 -8.59 9.57 5.74
CA GLU A 21 -10.01 9.36 5.49
C GLU A 21 -10.29 9.38 3.99
N PRO A 22 -11.13 8.46 3.47
CA PRO A 22 -11.52 8.54 2.07
C PRO A 22 -12.43 9.76 1.81
N PRO A 23 -12.34 10.39 0.63
CA PRO A 23 -11.46 10.05 -0.47
C PRO A 23 -10.06 10.65 -0.32
N MET A 24 -9.04 9.91 -0.69
CA MET A 24 -7.67 10.40 -0.72
C MET A 24 -7.44 11.32 -1.92
N THR A 25 -6.56 12.30 -1.73
CA THR A 25 -6.07 13.19 -2.80
C THR A 25 -4.70 12.74 -3.30
N LEU A 26 -4.23 13.36 -4.39
CA LEU A 26 -2.86 13.16 -4.87
C LEU A 26 -1.84 13.58 -3.81
N GLU A 27 -2.11 14.66 -3.09
CA GLU A 27 -1.25 15.12 -2.00
C GLU A 27 -1.14 14.07 -0.90
N ASP A 28 -2.26 13.46 -0.52
CA ASP A 28 -2.27 12.36 0.44
C ASP A 28 -1.41 11.18 -0.04
N ALA A 29 -1.52 10.83 -1.31
CA ALA A 29 -0.73 9.74 -1.91
C ALA A 29 0.77 10.01 -1.85
N CYS A 30 1.19 11.27 -1.95
CA CYS A 30 2.60 11.69 -1.87
C CYS A 30 3.10 11.88 -0.44
N ARG A 31 2.22 11.94 0.53
CA ARG A 31 2.56 12.30 1.92
C ARG A 31 3.67 11.44 2.54
N PRO A 32 3.74 10.12 2.35
CA PRO A 32 4.83 9.33 2.91
C PRO A 32 6.22 9.82 2.51
N ILE A 33 6.38 10.25 1.26
CA ILE A 33 7.65 10.83 0.78
C ILE A 33 7.82 12.26 1.28
N ASN A 34 6.77 13.06 1.28
CA ASN A 34 6.83 14.45 1.74
C ASN A 34 7.26 14.55 3.21
N GLU A 35 6.87 13.61 4.04
CA GLU A 35 7.30 13.53 5.44
C GLU A 35 8.81 13.29 5.60
N CYS A 36 9.43 12.71 4.60
CA CYS A 36 10.87 12.48 4.58
C CYS A 36 11.68 13.66 4.02
N SER A 37 11.00 14.68 3.48
CA SER A 37 11.65 15.86 2.90
C SER A 37 12.41 16.65 3.97
N ASN A 38 13.58 17.17 3.59
CA ASN A 38 14.46 17.94 4.49
C ASN A 38 14.93 17.15 5.72
N THR A 39 14.99 15.84 5.61
CA THR A 39 15.56 14.95 6.62
C THR A 39 16.83 14.31 6.06
N SER A 40 17.53 13.53 6.89
CA SER A 40 18.68 12.73 6.46
C SER A 40 18.30 11.46 5.71
N ILE A 41 17.03 11.16 5.57
CA ILE A 41 16.54 9.97 4.87
C ILE A 41 16.86 10.09 3.38
N ASP A 42 17.59 9.13 2.85
CA ASP A 42 17.98 9.06 1.45
C ASP A 42 17.41 7.83 0.73
N THR A 43 16.87 6.88 1.47
CA THR A 43 16.35 5.63 0.93
C THR A 43 14.98 5.34 1.55
N PHE A 44 14.00 5.19 0.68
CA PHE A 44 12.62 4.88 1.09
C PHE A 44 12.27 3.46 0.65
N ILE A 45 11.83 2.65 1.60
CA ILE A 45 11.32 1.30 1.33
C ILE A 45 9.83 1.28 1.58
N TYR A 46 9.07 0.93 0.57
CA TYR A 46 7.62 0.92 0.61
C TYR A 46 7.06 -0.49 0.58
N GLY A 47 6.34 -0.88 1.63
CA GLY A 47 5.66 -2.17 1.70
C GLY A 47 4.42 -2.17 0.81
N VAL A 48 4.54 -2.73 -0.40
CA VAL A 48 3.51 -2.64 -1.45
C VAL A 48 2.43 -3.70 -1.36
N ALA A 49 2.61 -4.69 -0.48
CA ALA A 49 1.68 -5.80 -0.40
C ALA A 49 1.62 -6.43 0.99
N ARG A 50 0.50 -7.01 1.26
CA ARG A 50 0.31 -8.01 2.31
C ARG A 50 -0.33 -9.24 1.68
N ALA A 51 -0.46 -10.30 2.47
CA ALA A 51 -1.13 -11.51 2.01
C ALA A 51 -2.58 -11.27 1.56
N ASP A 52 -3.21 -10.19 2.01
CA ASP A 52 -4.57 -9.78 1.65
C ASP A 52 -4.64 -8.96 0.34
N GLY A 53 -3.51 -8.62 -0.27
CA GLY A 53 -3.50 -7.99 -1.57
C GLY A 53 -2.41 -6.94 -1.78
N LEU A 54 -2.40 -6.38 -2.97
CA LEU A 54 -1.47 -5.35 -3.42
C LEU A 54 -2.07 -3.97 -3.20
N PHE A 55 -1.23 -3.00 -2.83
CA PHE A 55 -1.63 -1.60 -2.64
C PHE A 55 -1.17 -0.72 -3.81
N TYR A 56 -1.26 -1.26 -5.01
CA TYR A 56 -0.97 -0.57 -6.26
C TYR A 56 -1.69 -1.27 -7.42
N ASN A 57 -1.73 -0.62 -8.59
CA ASN A 57 -2.38 -1.16 -9.77
C ASN A 57 -1.46 -2.17 -10.45
N SER A 58 -1.69 -3.45 -10.23
CA SER A 58 -0.93 -4.55 -10.82
C SER A 58 -1.69 -5.13 -12.01
N LYS A 59 -0.94 -5.52 -13.04
CA LYS A 59 -1.50 -6.23 -14.20
C LYS A 59 -1.60 -7.74 -13.97
N VAL A 60 -0.89 -8.26 -12.98
CA VAL A 60 -0.77 -9.71 -12.76
C VAL A 60 -1.21 -10.14 -11.37
N GLY A 61 -1.11 -9.27 -10.39
CA GLY A 61 -1.51 -9.57 -9.02
C GLY A 61 -2.85 -8.95 -8.66
N MET A 62 -3.43 -9.43 -7.58
CA MET A 62 -4.72 -8.95 -7.09
C MET A 62 -4.53 -7.76 -6.16
N GLN A 63 -5.17 -6.64 -6.52
CA GLN A 63 -5.24 -5.48 -5.65
C GLN A 63 -6.06 -5.81 -4.40
N PHE A 64 -5.70 -5.20 -3.27
CA PHE A 64 -6.46 -5.34 -2.04
C PHE A 64 -7.93 -4.97 -2.28
N LYS A 65 -8.81 -5.84 -1.86
CA LYS A 65 -10.26 -5.61 -1.85
C LYS A 65 -10.81 -5.98 -0.48
N HIS A 66 -11.74 -5.20 0.00
CA HIS A 66 -12.53 -5.63 1.15
C HIS A 66 -13.38 -6.83 0.69
N GLY A 67 -13.34 -7.90 1.47
CA GLY A 67 -14.09 -9.10 1.13
C GLY A 67 -15.61 -8.87 1.05
N GLU A 68 -16.34 -9.90 0.72
CA GLU A 68 -17.78 -9.89 0.42
C GLU A 68 -18.69 -9.38 1.55
N HIS A 69 -18.10 -9.07 2.69
CA HIS A 69 -18.85 -8.72 3.89
C HIS A 69 -19.22 -7.23 4.01
N GLY A 70 -18.80 -6.38 3.10
CA GLY A 70 -19.25 -4.99 2.99
C GLY A 70 -19.18 -4.16 4.28
N ILE A 71 -19.69 -2.95 4.19
CA ILE A 71 -19.76 -1.96 5.27
C ILE A 71 -20.54 -2.46 6.49
N ASN A 72 -21.47 -3.35 6.27
CA ASN A 72 -22.43 -3.80 7.29
C ASN A 72 -21.91 -4.95 8.16
N SER A 73 -20.67 -5.39 7.95
CA SER A 73 -20.11 -6.43 8.79
C SER A 73 -19.80 -5.87 10.17
N PRO A 74 -20.25 -6.52 11.24
CA PRO A 74 -20.01 -6.02 12.58
C PRO A 74 -18.56 -6.16 12.99
N GLY A 75 -18.02 -5.13 13.62
CA GLY A 75 -16.74 -5.16 14.28
C GLY A 75 -15.71 -4.18 13.73
N PHE A 76 -14.82 -3.75 14.61
CA PHE A 76 -13.78 -2.76 14.32
C PHE A 76 -12.87 -3.15 13.15
N LYS A 77 -12.50 -4.42 13.05
CA LYS A 77 -11.63 -4.92 11.98
C LYS A 77 -12.26 -4.72 10.61
N GLN A 78 -13.54 -4.94 10.50
CA GLN A 78 -14.27 -4.81 9.24
C GLN A 78 -14.35 -3.35 8.79
N ALA A 79 -14.66 -2.45 9.71
CA ALA A 79 -14.70 -1.02 9.45
C ALA A 79 -13.31 -0.49 9.00
N ALA A 80 -12.25 -0.94 9.67
CA ALA A 80 -10.88 -0.56 9.34
C ALA A 80 -10.47 -1.03 7.94
N TYR A 81 -10.77 -2.26 7.58
CA TYR A 81 -10.47 -2.79 6.25
C TYR A 81 -11.29 -2.12 5.16
N TRP A 82 -12.53 -1.77 5.45
CA TRP A 82 -13.37 -1.00 4.55
C TRP A 82 -12.75 0.38 4.27
N ARG A 83 -12.26 1.06 5.30
CA ARG A 83 -11.58 2.34 5.18
C ARG A 83 -10.33 2.24 4.30
N LEU A 84 -9.50 1.23 4.52
CA LEU A 84 -8.33 0.94 3.72
C LEU A 84 -8.69 0.77 2.24
N TRP A 85 -9.70 -0.06 1.97
CA TRP A 85 -10.16 -0.31 0.60
C TRP A 85 -10.72 0.95 -0.06
N ASN A 86 -11.52 1.73 0.65
CA ASN A 86 -12.07 2.98 0.10
C ASN A 86 -10.99 4.01 -0.19
N ASN A 87 -9.99 4.13 0.66
CA ASN A 87 -8.85 5.00 0.40
C ASN A 87 -8.13 4.58 -0.90
N LEU A 88 -7.82 3.30 -1.04
CA LEU A 88 -7.16 2.78 -2.23
C LEU A 88 -8.03 2.95 -3.48
N GLN A 89 -9.32 2.65 -3.36
CA GLN A 89 -10.28 2.77 -4.46
C GLN A 89 -10.43 4.23 -4.91
N SER A 90 -10.42 5.17 -3.99
CA SER A 90 -10.54 6.60 -4.32
C SER A 90 -9.38 7.10 -5.19
N LEU A 91 -8.18 6.56 -5.01
CA LEU A 91 -7.04 6.85 -5.87
C LEU A 91 -7.19 6.17 -7.23
N THR A 92 -7.58 4.90 -7.23
CA THR A 92 -7.82 4.14 -8.47
C THR A 92 -8.88 4.79 -9.35
N ASP A 93 -9.98 5.27 -8.77
CA ASP A 93 -11.05 5.95 -9.48
C ASP A 93 -10.59 7.26 -10.16
N LYS A 94 -9.58 7.90 -9.61
CA LYS A 94 -8.95 9.09 -10.17
C LYS A 94 -7.84 8.77 -11.18
N GLY A 95 -7.59 7.50 -11.47
CA GLY A 95 -6.49 7.07 -12.32
C GLY A 95 -5.11 7.21 -11.68
N ILE A 96 -5.04 7.31 -10.36
CA ILE A 96 -3.80 7.47 -9.62
C ILE A 96 -3.32 6.08 -9.16
N ASP A 97 -2.12 5.70 -9.61
CA ASP A 97 -1.45 4.52 -9.07
C ASP A 97 -0.53 4.96 -7.92
N PRO A 98 -0.81 4.52 -6.68
CA PRO A 98 -0.05 4.96 -5.51
C PRO A 98 1.45 4.67 -5.61
N LEU A 99 1.81 3.53 -6.17
CA LEU A 99 3.22 3.15 -6.30
C LEU A 99 3.97 4.06 -7.28
N SER A 100 3.39 4.30 -8.46
CA SER A 100 4.01 5.16 -9.47
C SER A 100 4.21 6.59 -8.95
N VAL A 101 3.20 7.12 -8.27
CA VAL A 101 3.25 8.47 -7.69
C VAL A 101 4.37 8.59 -6.64
N LEU A 102 4.51 7.60 -5.79
CA LEU A 102 5.55 7.59 -4.75
C LEU A 102 6.95 7.46 -5.35
N ILE A 103 7.11 6.61 -6.36
CA ILE A 103 8.39 6.47 -7.07
C ILE A 103 8.81 7.81 -7.70
N ASP A 104 7.92 8.43 -8.44
CA ASP A 104 8.18 9.72 -9.10
C ASP A 104 8.51 10.81 -8.07
N LYS A 105 7.77 10.85 -6.97
CA LYS A 105 8.01 11.82 -5.91
C LYS A 105 9.35 11.60 -5.21
N ALA A 106 9.71 10.35 -4.90
CA ALA A 106 10.99 10.01 -4.30
C ALA A 106 12.16 10.43 -5.22
N HIS A 107 12.08 10.07 -6.49
CA HIS A 107 13.10 10.44 -7.47
C HIS A 107 13.23 11.96 -7.64
N SER A 108 12.13 12.70 -7.59
CA SER A 108 12.16 14.17 -7.64
C SER A 108 12.91 14.80 -6.47
N GLN A 109 13.07 14.07 -5.37
CA GLN A 109 13.79 14.50 -4.17
C GLN A 109 15.15 13.81 -4.02
N ASN A 110 15.65 13.17 -5.07
CA ASN A 110 16.90 12.42 -5.07
C ASN A 110 16.96 11.29 -4.03
N MET A 111 15.80 10.71 -3.72
CA MET A 111 15.71 9.55 -2.84
C MET A 111 15.72 8.26 -3.66
N GLU A 112 16.42 7.25 -3.17
CA GLU A 112 16.26 5.88 -3.66
C GLU A 112 14.94 5.30 -3.18
N PHE A 113 14.30 4.50 -4.03
CA PHE A 113 13.01 3.88 -3.71
C PHE A 113 13.07 2.38 -3.98
N PHE A 114 12.63 1.61 -2.99
CA PHE A 114 12.52 0.16 -3.09
C PHE A 114 11.09 -0.27 -2.76
N ALA A 115 10.49 -1.08 -3.62
CA ALA A 115 9.24 -1.76 -3.32
C ALA A 115 9.53 -3.04 -2.54
N SER A 116 8.92 -3.19 -1.38
CA SER A 116 9.06 -4.38 -0.54
C SER A 116 7.82 -5.24 -0.66
N LEU A 117 7.99 -6.45 -1.17
CA LEU A 117 6.93 -7.44 -1.26
C LEU A 117 7.05 -8.41 -0.08
N ARG A 118 6.10 -8.30 0.84
CA ARG A 118 6.04 -9.22 1.98
C ARG A 118 5.30 -10.49 1.56
N LEU A 119 6.03 -11.58 1.48
CA LEU A 119 5.48 -12.89 1.22
C LEU A 119 5.13 -13.54 2.57
N GLY A 120 3.92 -14.05 2.67
CA GLY A 120 3.47 -14.71 3.88
C GLY A 120 2.02 -15.13 3.80
N SER A 121 1.66 -16.15 4.56
CA SER A 121 0.29 -16.60 4.73
C SER A 121 -0.27 -16.01 6.04
N TYR A 122 -1.42 -15.38 5.95
CA TYR A 122 -2.15 -14.85 7.10
C TYR A 122 -3.51 -15.54 7.18
N GLY A 123 -3.87 -16.02 8.35
CA GLY A 123 -5.01 -16.92 8.56
C GLY A 123 -6.36 -16.45 8.03
N GLY A 124 -6.63 -15.13 8.03
CA GLY A 124 -7.92 -14.59 7.59
C GLY A 124 -8.19 -14.61 6.09
N ILE A 125 -7.17 -14.89 5.28
CA ILE A 125 -7.25 -14.86 3.80
C ILE A 125 -6.81 -16.17 3.17
N THR A 126 -6.62 -17.17 3.97
CA THR A 126 -6.09 -18.48 3.54
C THR A 126 -6.90 -19.10 2.42
N VAL A 127 -8.23 -18.92 2.42
CA VAL A 127 -9.12 -19.52 1.41
C VAL A 127 -8.87 -18.92 0.03
N SER A 128 -8.86 -17.59 -0.07
CA SER A 128 -8.62 -16.92 -1.36
C SER A 128 -7.20 -17.18 -1.88
N TYR A 129 -6.25 -17.22 -0.99
CA TYR A 129 -4.86 -17.50 -1.32
C TYR A 129 -4.66 -18.95 -1.77
N THR A 130 -5.27 -19.89 -1.09
CA THR A 130 -5.23 -21.31 -1.45
C THR A 130 -5.91 -21.56 -2.79
N HIS A 131 -7.02 -20.87 -3.05
CA HIS A 131 -7.73 -20.94 -4.31
C HIS A 131 -6.87 -20.46 -5.49
N LEU A 132 -6.18 -19.33 -5.32
CA LEU A 132 -5.24 -18.82 -6.32
C LEU A 132 -4.10 -19.81 -6.60
N ARG A 133 -3.52 -20.41 -5.57
CA ARG A 133 -2.49 -21.45 -5.72
C ARG A 133 -2.98 -22.68 -6.46
N ALA A 134 -4.21 -23.10 -6.22
CA ALA A 134 -4.79 -24.24 -6.91
C ALA A 134 -4.94 -24.01 -8.41
N HIS A 135 -5.06 -22.75 -8.85
CA HIS A 135 -5.14 -22.40 -10.26
C HIS A 135 -3.77 -22.20 -10.93
N GLU A 136 -2.72 -22.01 -10.17
CA GLU A 136 -1.34 -21.85 -10.68
C GLU A 136 -0.63 -23.18 -10.89
N THR A 137 -1.17 -24.24 -10.37
CA THR A 137 -0.65 -25.59 -10.53
C THR A 137 -1.45 -26.39 -11.54
#